data_c3eee418d362b65e9d5eaaacf347b9da
#
_entry.id   c3eee418d362b65e9d5eaaacf347b9da
#
_cell.length_a   1.000
_cell.length_b   1.000
_cell.length_c   1.000
_cell.angle_alpha   90.00
_cell.angle_beta   90.00
_cell.angle_gamma   90.00
#
_symmetry.space_group_name_H-M   'P 1'
#
loop_
_entity.id
_entity.type
_entity.pdbx_description
1 polymer ?
#
loop_
_entity_poly.entity_id
_entity_poly.type
_entity_poly.pdbx_seq_one_letter_code
_entity_poly.pdbx_strand_id
1 'polypeptide(L)'
;MKGGISMDSLNNMNNAMAYIEENLTENIDYSEISRIAYCSEYHFKRMFSFLSGISLSEYIRRRRLTLAAIDLKDKDIRIIDVAVKYGYNSADAFSRAFNAIHGILPSEVRSESTIFKAYPRMTFQLSIKGVYEMNYRIAKKDSFNLVGFKKRVPIIFEGVNPEIVKMAELLNQEVIKQLKALSNVEPKGIISASVNFSEGRMEEKGVLDHYIGVATTGNETLNYDVLKVEASTWAVFESIGPFPETLQNVWGRIYSEWFPSSGYEAAEGPEILWNENPDTNNQKYKSEIWIPVKKKDK
;
A
#
# COMPACT_ATOMS: atom_id res chain seq x y z
N MET A 1 25.48 -19.09 -0.19
CA MET A 1 25.52 -17.61 -0.21
C MET A 1 24.53 -17.11 0.84
N LYS A 2 24.99 -16.31 1.78
CA LYS A 2 24.23 -15.90 2.96
C LYS A 2 23.17 -14.88 2.55
N GLY A 3 21.89 -15.27 2.55
CA GLY A 3 20.74 -14.37 2.41
C GLY A 3 20.46 -13.66 3.74
N GLY A 4 21.28 -12.69 4.09
CA GLY A 4 20.95 -11.73 5.14
C GLY A 4 20.20 -10.56 4.51
N ILE A 5 19.23 -9.97 5.22
CA ILE A 5 18.72 -8.64 4.91
C ILE A 5 19.97 -7.78 4.77
N SER A 6 20.21 -7.24 3.57
CA SER A 6 21.34 -6.34 3.39
C SER A 6 21.12 -5.16 4.33
N MET A 7 22.02 -4.96 5.26
CA MET A 7 22.05 -3.77 6.13
C MET A 7 21.91 -2.49 5.30
N ASP A 8 22.33 -2.58 4.05
CA ASP A 8 22.23 -1.53 3.04
C ASP A 8 20.78 -1.16 2.69
N SER A 9 19.86 -2.13 2.57
CA SER A 9 18.48 -1.86 2.20
C SER A 9 17.73 -1.04 3.28
N LEU A 10 17.94 -1.39 4.56
CA LEU A 10 17.37 -0.63 5.69
C LEU A 10 17.98 0.77 5.79
N ASN A 11 19.30 0.88 5.59
CA ASN A 11 19.99 2.16 5.56
C ASN A 11 19.48 3.03 4.41
N ASN A 12 19.31 2.46 3.22
CA ASN A 12 18.78 3.18 2.05
C ASN A 12 17.36 3.70 2.29
N MET A 13 16.49 2.88 2.91
CA MET A 13 15.16 3.32 3.34
C MET A 13 15.24 4.51 4.31
N ASN A 14 16.08 4.43 5.34
CA ASN A 14 16.23 5.50 6.32
C ASN A 14 16.88 6.75 5.71
N ASN A 15 17.81 6.59 4.76
CA ASN A 15 18.38 7.72 4.01
C ASN A 15 17.32 8.42 3.15
N ALA A 16 16.44 7.67 2.50
CA ALA A 16 15.31 8.23 1.77
C ALA A 16 14.34 8.99 2.69
N MET A 17 14.08 8.44 3.90
CA MET A 17 13.30 9.15 4.92
C MET A 17 13.99 10.42 5.41
N ALA A 18 15.32 10.41 5.54
CA ALA A 18 16.09 11.60 5.90
C ALA A 18 15.94 12.70 4.84
N TYR A 19 16.10 12.34 3.55
CA TYR A 19 15.88 13.27 2.45
C TYR A 19 14.47 13.89 2.48
N ILE A 20 13.43 13.09 2.72
CA ILE A 20 12.04 13.60 2.83
C ILE A 20 11.94 14.62 3.97
N GLU A 21 12.49 14.31 5.14
CA GLU A 21 12.43 15.20 6.32
C GLU A 21 13.18 16.52 6.10
N GLU A 22 14.30 16.50 5.39
CA GLU A 22 15.10 17.68 5.06
C GLU A 22 14.42 18.59 4.02
N ASN A 23 13.52 18.00 3.19
CA ASN A 23 12.84 18.73 2.11
C ASN A 23 11.34 18.96 2.35
N LEU A 24 10.87 18.90 3.61
CA LEU A 24 9.44 19.05 3.92
C LEU A 24 8.87 20.43 3.56
N THR A 25 9.69 21.49 3.49
CA THR A 25 9.28 22.84 3.10
C THR A 25 9.37 23.08 1.60
N GLU A 26 9.95 22.15 0.86
CA GLU A 26 10.21 22.27 -0.58
C GLU A 26 9.36 21.27 -1.38
N ASN A 27 9.57 21.26 -2.71
CA ASN A 27 8.98 20.22 -3.55
C ASN A 27 9.84 18.97 -3.45
N ILE A 28 9.27 17.90 -2.89
CA ILE A 28 9.96 16.62 -2.74
C ILE A 28 10.07 15.95 -4.10
N ASP A 29 11.30 15.66 -4.53
CA ASP A 29 11.58 14.93 -5.75
C ASP A 29 11.53 13.42 -5.50
N TYR A 30 10.51 12.76 -6.04
CA TYR A 30 10.33 11.32 -5.91
C TYR A 30 11.37 10.51 -6.71
N SER A 31 11.97 11.09 -7.75
CA SER A 31 13.07 10.46 -8.49
C SER A 31 14.32 10.34 -7.62
N GLU A 32 14.59 11.36 -6.80
CA GLU A 32 15.70 11.36 -5.86
C GLU A 32 15.47 10.35 -4.72
N ILE A 33 14.22 10.25 -4.22
CA ILE A 33 13.85 9.19 -3.25
C ILE A 33 14.16 7.81 -3.83
N SER A 34 13.77 7.58 -5.10
CA SER A 34 14.02 6.30 -5.78
C SER A 34 15.50 6.00 -5.91
N ARG A 35 16.29 7.00 -6.25
CA ARG A 35 17.75 6.89 -6.37
C ARG A 35 18.41 6.56 -5.03
N ILE A 36 18.02 7.23 -3.95
CA ILE A 36 18.55 7.01 -2.60
C ILE A 36 18.14 5.62 -2.07
N ALA A 37 16.88 5.22 -2.33
CA ALA A 37 16.36 3.94 -1.88
C ALA A 37 16.82 2.74 -2.74
N TYR A 38 17.48 2.99 -3.87
CA TYR A 38 17.88 1.97 -4.85
C TYR A 38 16.72 1.08 -5.29
N CYS A 39 15.56 1.69 -5.53
CA CYS A 39 14.38 0.99 -6.05
C CYS A 39 13.47 1.97 -6.80
N SER A 40 12.49 1.45 -7.56
CA SER A 40 11.54 2.31 -8.26
C SER A 40 10.67 3.10 -7.28
N GLU A 41 10.17 4.26 -7.72
CA GLU A 41 9.23 5.09 -6.97
C GLU A 41 8.00 4.28 -6.53
N TYR A 42 7.44 3.49 -7.46
CA TYR A 42 6.32 2.59 -7.18
C TYR A 42 6.62 1.62 -6.04
N HIS A 43 7.77 0.95 -6.10
CA HIS A 43 8.17 -0.01 -5.08
C HIS A 43 8.37 0.67 -3.72
N PHE A 44 9.05 1.83 -3.69
CA PHE A 44 9.27 2.58 -2.44
C PHE A 44 7.94 2.96 -1.78
N LYS A 45 7.01 3.53 -2.56
CA LYS A 45 5.70 3.95 -2.07
C LYS A 45 4.87 2.78 -1.54
N ARG A 46 4.88 1.66 -2.26
CA ARG A 46 4.19 0.43 -1.82
C ARG A 46 4.78 -0.15 -0.54
N MET A 47 6.10 -0.30 -0.50
CA MET A 47 6.81 -0.78 0.68
C MET A 47 6.60 0.13 1.88
N PHE A 48 6.72 1.45 1.69
CA PHE A 48 6.45 2.43 2.74
C PHE A 48 5.03 2.29 3.29
N SER A 49 4.02 2.33 2.41
CA SER A 49 2.61 2.24 2.82
C SER A 49 2.31 0.96 3.57
N PHE A 50 2.89 -0.15 3.13
CA PHE A 50 2.68 -1.42 3.78
C PHE A 50 3.31 -1.48 5.19
N LEU A 51 4.53 -0.98 5.33
CA LEU A 51 5.28 -1.01 6.59
C LEU A 51 4.75 0.01 7.61
N SER A 52 4.26 1.17 7.13
CA SER A 52 3.83 2.29 7.99
C SER A 52 2.33 2.32 8.28
N GLY A 53 1.52 1.59 7.50
CA GLY A 53 0.06 1.63 7.56
C GLY A 53 -0.57 2.90 6.98
N ILE A 54 0.23 3.80 6.40
CA ILE A 54 -0.25 5.05 5.77
C ILE A 54 0.47 5.29 4.44
N SER A 55 -0.10 6.11 3.55
CA SER A 55 0.60 6.50 2.33
C SER A 55 1.76 7.44 2.61
N LEU A 56 2.76 7.46 1.71
CA LEU A 56 3.89 8.38 1.81
C LEU A 56 3.46 9.86 1.79
N SER A 57 2.47 10.18 0.95
CA SER A 57 1.91 11.53 0.89
C SER A 57 1.19 11.94 2.18
N GLU A 58 0.48 11.00 2.83
CA GLU A 58 -0.13 11.26 4.14
C GLU A 58 0.93 11.46 5.22
N TYR A 59 2.01 10.68 5.21
CA TYR A 59 3.15 10.91 6.11
C TYR A 59 3.72 12.32 5.95
N ILE A 60 4.04 12.71 4.70
CA ILE A 60 4.57 14.05 4.39
C ILE A 60 3.59 15.14 4.85
N ARG A 61 2.30 14.98 4.59
CA ARG A 61 1.26 15.92 5.03
C ARG A 61 1.24 16.08 6.56
N ARG A 62 1.25 14.97 7.30
CA ARG A 62 1.26 14.97 8.78
C ARG A 62 2.51 15.63 9.33
N ARG A 63 3.66 15.35 8.73
CA ARG A 63 4.94 15.96 9.16
C ARG A 63 4.95 17.46 8.90
N ARG A 64 4.54 17.91 7.70
CA ARG A 64 4.41 19.33 7.35
C ARG A 64 3.51 20.08 8.32
N LEU A 65 2.34 19.54 8.62
CA LEU A 65 1.39 20.20 9.55
C LEU A 65 1.90 20.18 11.00
N THR A 66 2.61 19.14 11.40
CA THR A 66 3.27 19.12 12.73
C THR A 66 4.32 20.21 12.85
N LEU A 67 5.20 20.37 11.85
CA LEU A 67 6.21 21.44 11.85
C LEU A 67 5.56 22.83 11.73
N ALA A 68 4.49 22.97 10.94
CA ALA A 68 3.71 24.19 10.87
C ALA A 68 3.11 24.58 12.23
N ALA A 69 2.65 23.60 13.02
CA ALA A 69 2.15 23.86 14.37
C ALA A 69 3.26 24.36 15.31
N ILE A 70 4.48 23.86 15.15
CA ILE A 70 5.65 24.33 15.91
C ILE A 70 6.00 25.76 15.51
N ASP A 71 6.07 26.06 14.21
CA ASP A 71 6.37 27.42 13.73
C ASP A 71 5.31 28.45 14.20
N LEU A 72 4.03 28.05 14.25
CA LEU A 72 2.94 28.92 14.70
C LEU A 72 2.99 29.26 16.20
N LYS A 73 3.83 28.59 17.01
CA LYS A 73 4.09 29.01 18.40
C LYS A 73 4.77 30.36 18.45
N ASP A 74 5.53 30.73 17.42
CA ASP A 74 6.03 32.09 17.24
C ASP A 74 4.83 33.00 16.81
N LYS A 75 4.53 33.97 17.68
CA LYS A 75 3.38 34.89 17.52
C LYS A 75 3.59 35.90 16.41
N ASP A 76 4.83 36.17 16.02
CA ASP A 76 5.20 37.18 15.04
C ASP A 76 5.05 36.65 13.58
N ILE A 77 5.00 35.32 13.40
CA ILE A 77 4.84 34.71 12.06
C ILE A 77 3.35 34.69 11.67
N ARG A 78 3.02 35.19 10.47
CA ARG A 78 1.65 35.17 9.96
C ARG A 78 1.24 33.75 9.53
N ILE A 79 -0.01 33.40 9.77
CA ILE A 79 -0.56 32.08 9.38
C ILE A 79 -0.39 31.81 7.89
N ILE A 80 -0.57 32.84 7.05
CA ILE A 80 -0.41 32.70 5.59
C ILE A 80 1.06 32.37 5.22
N ASP A 81 2.04 32.94 5.89
CA ASP A 81 3.45 32.67 5.60
C ASP A 81 3.82 31.23 5.96
N VAL A 82 3.30 30.72 7.08
CA VAL A 82 3.44 29.31 7.44
C VAL A 82 2.73 28.42 6.43
N ALA A 83 1.51 28.78 6.01
CA ALA A 83 0.77 28.02 5.01
C ALA A 83 1.59 27.87 3.70
N VAL A 84 2.14 28.98 3.19
CA VAL A 84 2.97 28.99 1.98
C VAL A 84 4.24 28.17 2.17
N LYS A 85 4.94 28.32 3.32
CA LYS A 85 6.15 27.57 3.66
C LYS A 85 5.92 26.03 3.57
N TYR A 86 4.75 25.55 3.95
CA TYR A 86 4.42 24.12 3.92
C TYR A 86 3.60 23.70 2.70
N GLY A 87 3.58 24.52 1.62
CA GLY A 87 3.05 24.16 0.31
C GLY A 87 1.55 24.31 0.16
N TYR A 88 0.91 25.16 0.96
CA TYR A 88 -0.51 25.50 0.80
C TYR A 88 -0.67 26.83 0.05
N ASN A 89 -1.58 26.86 -0.93
CA ASN A 89 -1.82 28.04 -1.76
C ASN A 89 -2.75 29.08 -1.11
N SER A 90 -3.39 28.73 0.04
CA SER A 90 -4.27 29.65 0.75
C SER A 90 -4.34 29.32 2.24
N ALA A 91 -4.60 30.35 3.07
CA ALA A 91 -4.81 30.19 4.50
C ALA A 91 -6.02 29.30 4.82
N ASP A 92 -7.08 29.34 3.99
CA ASP A 92 -8.28 28.52 4.18
C ASP A 92 -8.01 27.03 3.93
N ALA A 93 -7.29 26.70 2.86
CA ALA A 93 -6.91 25.30 2.57
C ALA A 93 -6.00 24.76 3.68
N PHE A 94 -5.04 25.59 4.13
CA PHE A 94 -4.17 25.26 5.26
C PHE A 94 -4.99 25.04 6.54
N SER A 95 -5.89 25.96 6.89
CA SER A 95 -6.69 25.87 8.12
C SER A 95 -7.56 24.64 8.17
N ARG A 96 -8.18 24.26 7.02
CA ARG A 96 -8.96 23.00 6.93
C ARG A 96 -8.06 21.77 7.14
N ALA A 97 -6.93 21.71 6.46
CA ALA A 97 -5.98 20.59 6.59
C ALA A 97 -5.41 20.50 8.01
N PHE A 98 -5.09 21.65 8.60
CA PHE A 98 -4.56 21.77 9.95
C PHE A 98 -5.58 21.28 10.99
N ASN A 99 -6.83 21.74 10.89
CA ASN A 99 -7.90 21.30 11.78
C ASN A 99 -8.18 19.80 11.65
N ALA A 100 -8.19 19.25 10.43
CA ALA A 100 -8.38 17.82 10.20
C ALA A 100 -7.32 16.95 10.91
N ILE A 101 -6.07 17.45 11.02
CA ILE A 101 -4.96 16.72 11.67
C ILE A 101 -4.94 16.96 13.17
N HIS A 102 -4.99 18.21 13.59
CA HIS A 102 -4.76 18.61 15.00
C HIS A 102 -6.04 18.70 15.82
N GLY A 103 -7.21 18.85 15.16
CA GLY A 103 -8.50 19.06 15.83
C GLY A 103 -8.72 20.47 16.35
N ILE A 104 -7.84 21.42 16.00
CA ILE A 104 -7.85 22.83 16.42
C ILE A 104 -7.51 23.74 15.25
N LEU A 105 -7.82 25.03 15.34
CA LEU A 105 -7.43 26.01 14.33
C LEU A 105 -5.98 26.46 14.47
N PRO A 106 -5.31 26.89 13.37
CA PRO A 106 -3.94 27.41 13.42
C PRO A 106 -3.75 28.57 14.40
N SER A 107 -4.77 29.43 14.55
CA SER A 107 -4.73 30.57 15.50
C SER A 107 -4.73 30.14 16.98
N GLU A 108 -5.30 28.97 17.28
CA GLU A 108 -5.41 28.46 18.66
C GLU A 108 -4.09 27.88 19.16
N VAL A 109 -3.18 27.46 18.26
CA VAL A 109 -1.86 26.91 18.64
C VAL A 109 -1.01 27.91 19.40
N ARG A 110 -1.21 29.20 19.20
CA ARG A 110 -0.46 30.28 19.82
C ARG A 110 -0.63 30.39 21.36
N SER A 111 -1.69 29.80 21.87
CA SER A 111 -1.90 29.70 23.31
C SER A 111 -0.94 28.68 23.91
N GLU A 112 -0.34 29.02 25.05
CA GLU A 112 0.63 28.15 25.75
C GLU A 112 0.00 26.86 26.27
N SER A 113 -1.29 26.92 26.64
CA SER A 113 -2.03 25.78 27.16
C SER A 113 -2.60 24.86 26.06
N THR A 114 -2.45 25.22 24.77
CA THR A 114 -3.05 24.44 23.69
C THR A 114 -2.27 23.15 23.45
N ILE A 115 -2.98 22.04 23.54
CA ILE A 115 -2.48 20.70 23.21
C ILE A 115 -2.88 20.39 21.75
N PHE A 116 -1.93 19.95 20.95
CA PHE A 116 -2.18 19.51 19.58
C PHE A 116 -1.49 18.16 19.30
N LYS A 117 -2.01 17.43 18.34
CA LYS A 117 -1.41 16.16 17.92
C LYS A 117 -0.10 16.42 17.17
N ALA A 118 0.96 15.74 17.53
CA ALA A 118 2.24 15.79 16.81
C ALA A 118 2.56 14.41 16.23
N TYR A 119 3.03 14.40 15.01
CA TYR A 119 3.48 13.18 14.32
C TYR A 119 5.00 13.22 14.24
N PRO A 120 5.71 12.40 15.04
CA PRO A 120 7.17 12.38 15.04
C PRO A 120 7.74 11.86 13.70
N ARG A 121 9.01 12.14 13.49
CA ARG A 121 9.77 11.55 12.37
C ARG A 121 9.74 10.03 12.48
N MET A 122 9.50 9.38 11.37
CA MET A 122 9.51 7.92 11.27
C MET A 122 10.90 7.42 10.90
N THR A 123 11.31 6.32 11.52
CA THR A 123 12.52 5.56 11.16
C THR A 123 12.16 4.09 11.09
N PHE A 124 12.76 3.38 10.12
CA PHE A 124 12.61 1.93 10.00
C PHE A 124 13.65 1.24 10.88
N GLN A 125 13.21 0.28 11.68
CA GLN A 125 14.07 -0.53 12.52
C GLN A 125 13.89 -2.01 12.18
N LEU A 126 14.98 -2.77 12.18
CA LEU A 126 14.94 -4.20 12.01
C LEU A 126 14.66 -4.88 13.35
N SER A 127 13.56 -5.62 13.42
CA SER A 127 13.30 -6.54 14.53
C SER A 127 13.47 -7.98 14.02
N ILE A 128 14.48 -8.68 14.50
CA ILE A 128 14.69 -10.09 14.15
C ILE A 128 13.80 -10.92 15.06
N LYS A 129 12.70 -11.44 14.49
CA LYS A 129 11.89 -12.50 15.09
C LYS A 129 12.26 -13.79 14.39
N GLY A 130 12.27 -14.91 15.11
CA GLY A 130 12.80 -16.21 14.65
C GLY A 130 12.57 -16.54 13.17
N VAL A 131 13.49 -17.29 12.59
CA VAL A 131 13.52 -17.62 11.16
C VAL A 131 12.38 -18.60 10.85
N TYR A 132 11.27 -18.10 10.35
CA TYR A 132 10.22 -18.93 9.76
C TYR A 132 10.43 -19.03 8.26
N GLU A 133 10.24 -20.22 7.69
CA GLU A 133 10.25 -20.43 6.25
C GLU A 133 9.16 -19.58 5.57
N MET A 134 9.49 -19.12 4.35
CA MET A 134 8.54 -18.46 3.47
C MET A 134 8.57 -19.21 2.14
N ASN A 135 7.47 -19.91 1.85
CA ASN A 135 7.34 -20.63 0.60
C ASN A 135 6.91 -19.68 -0.52
N TYR A 136 7.73 -19.58 -1.56
CA TYR A 136 7.38 -18.79 -2.73
C TYR A 136 7.91 -19.42 -4.02
N ARG A 137 7.30 -19.03 -5.14
CA ARG A 137 7.78 -19.37 -6.49
C ARG A 137 7.77 -18.13 -7.39
N ILE A 138 8.61 -18.14 -8.40
CA ILE A 138 8.58 -17.14 -9.47
C ILE A 138 7.88 -17.75 -10.68
N ALA A 139 6.83 -17.12 -11.18
CA ALA A 139 6.07 -17.55 -12.33
C ALA A 139 6.04 -16.44 -13.40
N LYS A 140 6.26 -16.81 -14.66
CA LYS A 140 6.01 -15.91 -15.79
C LYS A 140 4.63 -16.22 -16.34
N LYS A 141 3.83 -15.19 -16.58
CA LYS A 141 2.49 -15.33 -17.17
C LYS A 141 2.37 -14.40 -18.36
N ASP A 142 1.77 -14.91 -19.42
CA ASP A 142 1.30 -14.10 -20.53
C ASP A 142 0.14 -13.21 -20.07
N SER A 143 -0.25 -12.25 -20.91
CA SER A 143 -1.38 -11.37 -20.62
C SER A 143 -2.68 -12.18 -20.49
N PHE A 144 -3.52 -11.77 -19.56
CA PHE A 144 -4.85 -12.34 -19.34
C PHE A 144 -5.83 -11.26 -18.89
N ASN A 145 -7.11 -11.58 -18.90
CA ASN A 145 -8.15 -10.71 -18.37
C ASN A 145 -8.60 -11.22 -16.99
N LEU A 146 -8.82 -10.31 -16.05
CA LEU A 146 -9.57 -10.59 -14.85
C LEU A 146 -11.00 -10.10 -15.09
N VAL A 147 -11.96 -11.01 -15.03
CA VAL A 147 -13.38 -10.75 -15.31
C VAL A 147 -14.19 -10.96 -14.04
N GLY A 148 -14.94 -9.95 -13.60
CA GLY A 148 -15.69 -10.03 -12.37
C GLY A 148 -16.30 -8.69 -11.92
N PHE A 149 -16.62 -8.57 -10.65
CA PHE A 149 -17.12 -7.34 -10.05
C PHE A 149 -15.98 -6.40 -9.70
N LYS A 150 -16.15 -5.11 -9.97
CA LYS A 150 -15.22 -4.05 -9.61
C LYS A 150 -15.85 -3.08 -8.62
N LYS A 151 -15.07 -2.60 -7.66
CA LYS A 151 -15.45 -1.49 -6.79
C LYS A 151 -14.24 -0.68 -6.37
N ARG A 152 -14.41 0.65 -6.30
CA ARG A 152 -13.45 1.55 -5.67
C ARG A 152 -13.65 1.51 -4.16
N VAL A 153 -12.65 1.06 -3.40
CA VAL A 153 -12.74 0.83 -1.96
C VAL A 153 -11.61 1.54 -1.21
N PRO A 154 -11.82 1.92 0.08
CA PRO A 154 -10.75 2.48 0.89
C PRO A 154 -9.66 1.44 1.15
N ILE A 155 -8.41 1.88 1.29
CA ILE A 155 -7.31 1.03 1.74
C ILE A 155 -7.44 0.88 3.26
N ILE A 156 -7.53 -0.37 3.75
CA ILE A 156 -7.53 -0.70 5.17
C ILE A 156 -6.35 -1.64 5.42
N PHE A 157 -5.42 -1.21 6.27
CA PHE A 157 -4.20 -1.96 6.56
C PHE A 157 -4.37 -2.99 7.68
N GLU A 158 -5.30 -2.75 8.60
CA GLU A 158 -5.60 -3.64 9.72
C GLU A 158 -7.07 -4.05 9.71
N GLY A 159 -7.32 -5.34 9.92
CA GLY A 159 -8.66 -5.91 9.96
C GLY A 159 -9.27 -6.17 8.59
N VAL A 160 -10.58 -6.34 8.58
CA VAL A 160 -11.36 -6.70 7.38
C VAL A 160 -11.95 -5.45 6.75
N ASN A 161 -11.81 -5.31 5.44
CA ASN A 161 -12.42 -4.21 4.69
C ASN A 161 -13.94 -4.48 4.48
N PRO A 162 -14.85 -3.70 5.09
CA PRO A 162 -16.29 -3.97 5.02
C PRO A 162 -16.85 -3.81 3.60
N GLU A 163 -16.22 -2.98 2.75
CA GLU A 163 -16.65 -2.82 1.37
C GLU A 163 -16.28 -4.04 0.50
N ILE A 164 -15.16 -4.71 0.80
CA ILE A 164 -14.77 -5.97 0.17
C ILE A 164 -15.70 -7.10 0.61
N VAL A 165 -16.10 -7.12 1.89
CA VAL A 165 -17.08 -8.10 2.40
C VAL A 165 -18.39 -7.97 1.65
N LYS A 166 -18.92 -6.75 1.49
CA LYS A 166 -20.15 -6.51 0.70
C LYS A 166 -20.04 -6.96 -0.76
N MET A 167 -18.83 -6.83 -1.36
CA MET A 167 -18.61 -7.36 -2.70
C MET A 167 -18.67 -8.89 -2.74
N ALA A 168 -18.13 -9.55 -1.72
CA ALA A 168 -18.18 -11.01 -1.64
C ALA A 168 -19.61 -11.55 -1.50
N GLU A 169 -20.54 -10.80 -0.90
CA GLU A 169 -21.96 -11.13 -0.80
C GLU A 169 -22.66 -11.20 -2.17
N LEU A 170 -22.10 -10.58 -3.21
CA LEU A 170 -22.62 -10.68 -4.59
C LEU A 170 -22.36 -12.06 -5.21
N LEU A 171 -21.46 -12.85 -4.64
CA LEU A 171 -21.07 -14.17 -5.14
C LEU A 171 -22.08 -15.24 -4.70
N ASN A 172 -23.27 -15.26 -5.29
CA ASN A 172 -24.19 -16.37 -5.12
C ASN A 172 -23.74 -17.59 -5.96
N GLN A 173 -24.38 -18.73 -5.77
CA GLN A 173 -23.99 -19.99 -6.44
C GLN A 173 -24.02 -19.91 -7.97
N GLU A 174 -25.01 -19.20 -8.55
CA GLU A 174 -25.13 -19.04 -9.99
C GLU A 174 -23.99 -18.16 -10.55
N VAL A 175 -23.70 -17.03 -9.91
CA VAL A 175 -22.57 -16.15 -10.27
C VAL A 175 -21.23 -16.89 -10.18
N ILE A 176 -21.02 -17.64 -9.09
CA ILE A 176 -19.81 -18.45 -8.93
C ILE A 176 -19.66 -19.48 -10.06
N LYS A 177 -20.75 -20.14 -10.44
CA LYS A 177 -20.75 -21.11 -11.56
C LYS A 177 -20.42 -20.45 -12.89
N GLN A 178 -21.03 -19.31 -13.19
CA GLN A 178 -20.78 -18.53 -14.41
C GLN A 178 -19.32 -18.06 -14.47
N LEU A 179 -18.80 -17.45 -13.41
CA LEU A 179 -17.41 -16.99 -13.36
C LEU A 179 -16.42 -18.16 -13.47
N LYS A 180 -16.65 -19.26 -12.74
CA LYS A 180 -15.77 -20.44 -12.82
C LYS A 180 -15.74 -21.08 -14.21
N ALA A 181 -16.80 -20.99 -15.00
CA ALA A 181 -16.82 -21.46 -16.38
C ALA A 181 -15.88 -20.67 -17.29
N LEU A 182 -15.62 -19.39 -16.99
CA LEU A 182 -14.67 -18.55 -17.72
C LEU A 182 -13.22 -18.77 -17.27
N SER A 183 -12.98 -19.34 -16.09
CA SER A 183 -11.64 -19.49 -15.50
C SER A 183 -10.81 -20.55 -16.23
N ASN A 184 -9.88 -20.14 -17.07
CA ASN A 184 -9.08 -21.06 -17.89
C ASN A 184 -7.56 -20.91 -17.72
N VAL A 185 -7.09 -19.89 -17.00
CA VAL A 185 -5.67 -19.64 -16.69
C VAL A 185 -5.46 -19.50 -15.19
N GLU A 186 -4.27 -19.77 -14.71
CA GLU A 186 -3.91 -19.56 -13.28
C GLU A 186 -3.73 -18.07 -12.93
N PRO A 187 -4.13 -17.71 -11.68
CA PRO A 187 -4.74 -18.57 -10.65
C PRO A 187 -6.19 -18.92 -11.00
N LYS A 188 -6.53 -20.23 -10.91
CA LYS A 188 -7.86 -20.74 -11.31
C LYS A 188 -8.89 -20.53 -10.19
N GLY A 189 -10.14 -20.37 -10.59
CA GLY A 189 -11.27 -20.18 -9.67
C GLY A 189 -11.50 -18.72 -9.31
N ILE A 190 -12.24 -18.48 -8.25
CA ILE A 190 -12.51 -17.12 -7.77
C ILE A 190 -11.27 -16.54 -7.12
N ILE A 191 -10.91 -15.34 -7.56
CA ILE A 191 -9.78 -14.58 -7.06
C ILE A 191 -10.20 -13.17 -6.68
N SER A 192 -9.44 -12.54 -5.79
CA SER A 192 -9.52 -11.11 -5.52
C SER A 192 -8.29 -10.42 -6.10
N ALA A 193 -8.46 -9.21 -6.63
CA ALA A 193 -7.33 -8.42 -7.11
C ALA A 193 -7.48 -6.95 -6.72
N SER A 194 -6.36 -6.34 -6.33
CA SER A 194 -6.27 -4.94 -5.96
C SER A 194 -5.32 -4.21 -6.88
N VAL A 195 -5.76 -3.09 -7.47
CA VAL A 195 -4.99 -2.30 -8.43
C VAL A 195 -5.35 -0.81 -8.32
N ASN A 196 -4.62 0.06 -9.00
CA ASN A 196 -4.88 1.51 -9.03
C ASN A 196 -4.95 2.11 -7.62
N PHE A 197 -3.96 1.78 -6.80
CA PHE A 197 -3.79 2.34 -5.46
C PHE A 197 -3.60 3.85 -5.58
N SER A 198 -4.49 4.65 -4.97
CA SER A 198 -4.36 6.09 -4.96
C SER A 198 -3.34 6.54 -3.92
N GLU A 199 -2.64 7.62 -4.26
CA GLU A 199 -1.79 8.37 -3.36
C GLU A 199 -2.32 9.79 -3.15
N GLY A 200 -3.63 9.98 -3.32
CA GLY A 200 -4.28 11.29 -3.40
C GLY A 200 -3.74 12.28 -2.37
N ARG A 201 -3.20 13.43 -2.86
CA ARG A 201 -2.69 14.54 -2.03
C ARG A 201 -3.76 15.14 -1.12
N MET A 202 -5.03 14.87 -1.38
CA MET A 202 -6.19 15.52 -0.74
C MET A 202 -7.10 14.55 -0.01
N GLU A 203 -6.87 13.23 -0.12
CA GLU A 203 -7.74 12.23 0.51
C GLU A 203 -7.13 11.76 1.82
N GLU A 204 -7.87 11.86 2.90
CA GLU A 204 -7.45 11.40 4.24
C GLU A 204 -7.27 9.89 4.31
N LYS A 205 -7.78 9.17 3.31
CA LYS A 205 -7.67 7.72 3.17
C LYS A 205 -7.40 7.37 1.72
N GLY A 206 -6.34 6.59 1.47
CA GLY A 206 -6.08 6.02 0.16
C GLY A 206 -7.21 5.09 -0.28
N VAL A 207 -7.40 4.96 -1.59
CA VAL A 207 -8.38 4.06 -2.19
C VAL A 207 -7.72 3.19 -3.25
N LEU A 208 -8.33 2.05 -3.56
CA LEU A 208 -7.89 1.14 -4.61
C LEU A 208 -9.08 0.62 -5.42
N ASP A 209 -8.84 0.14 -6.62
CA ASP A 209 -9.82 -0.64 -7.37
C ASP A 209 -9.69 -2.10 -6.94
N HIS A 210 -10.75 -2.64 -6.36
CA HIS A 210 -10.84 -4.04 -5.97
C HIS A 210 -11.73 -4.80 -6.92
N TYR A 211 -11.25 -5.97 -7.33
CA TYR A 211 -11.98 -6.90 -8.20
C TYR A 211 -12.19 -8.22 -7.47
N ILE A 212 -13.35 -8.83 -7.67
CA ILE A 212 -13.61 -10.23 -7.32
C ILE A 212 -14.12 -10.92 -8.56
N GLY A 213 -13.39 -11.91 -9.05
CA GLY A 213 -13.70 -12.55 -10.32
C GLY A 213 -12.79 -13.73 -10.63
N VAL A 214 -12.49 -13.93 -11.90
CA VAL A 214 -11.67 -15.04 -12.40
C VAL A 214 -10.65 -14.56 -13.42
N ALA A 215 -9.54 -15.29 -13.53
CA ALA A 215 -8.56 -15.08 -14.58
C ALA A 215 -8.94 -15.88 -15.84
N THR A 216 -8.91 -15.22 -17.00
CA THR A 216 -9.25 -15.84 -18.30
C THR A 216 -8.42 -15.26 -19.45
N THR A 217 -8.13 -16.09 -20.44
CA THR A 217 -7.59 -15.66 -21.75
C THR A 217 -8.69 -15.52 -22.82
N GLY A 218 -9.94 -15.85 -22.45
CA GLY A 218 -11.10 -15.70 -23.33
C GLY A 218 -11.57 -14.25 -23.44
N ASN A 219 -12.36 -13.97 -24.47
CA ASN A 219 -12.95 -12.65 -24.73
C ASN A 219 -14.39 -12.52 -24.19
N GLU A 220 -14.95 -13.60 -23.67
CA GLU A 220 -16.29 -13.59 -23.11
C GLU A 220 -16.27 -12.96 -21.72
N THR A 221 -17.11 -11.96 -21.50
CA THR A 221 -17.13 -11.17 -20.26
C THR A 221 -18.44 -11.27 -19.48
N LEU A 222 -19.52 -11.81 -20.08
CA LEU A 222 -20.85 -11.92 -19.46
C LEU A 222 -21.35 -10.62 -18.80
N ASN A 223 -20.98 -9.45 -19.33
CA ASN A 223 -21.29 -8.11 -18.78
C ASN A 223 -20.63 -7.79 -17.42
N TYR A 224 -19.62 -8.53 -17.00
CA TYR A 224 -18.78 -8.18 -15.87
C TYR A 224 -17.71 -7.14 -16.23
N ASP A 225 -17.18 -6.48 -15.22
CA ASP A 225 -16.01 -5.61 -15.38
C ASP A 225 -14.78 -6.42 -15.82
N VAL A 226 -13.93 -5.79 -16.62
CA VAL A 226 -12.71 -6.41 -17.13
C VAL A 226 -11.50 -5.58 -16.73
N LEU A 227 -10.51 -6.24 -16.13
CA LEU A 227 -9.17 -5.71 -15.95
C LEU A 227 -8.20 -6.47 -16.85
N LYS A 228 -7.62 -5.78 -17.82
CA LYS A 228 -6.53 -6.33 -18.62
C LYS A 228 -5.27 -6.40 -17.77
N VAL A 229 -4.70 -7.58 -17.63
CA VAL A 229 -3.45 -7.83 -16.92
C VAL A 229 -2.37 -8.11 -17.96
N GLU A 230 -1.36 -7.26 -18.02
CA GLU A 230 -0.27 -7.40 -18.98
C GLU A 230 0.64 -8.59 -18.61
N ALA A 231 1.36 -9.12 -19.62
CA ALA A 231 2.35 -10.17 -19.39
C ALA A 231 3.38 -9.72 -18.36
N SER A 232 3.59 -10.53 -17.34
CA SER A 232 4.45 -10.16 -16.20
C SER A 232 5.13 -11.35 -15.55
N THR A 233 6.18 -11.06 -14.78
CA THR A 233 6.77 -11.99 -13.83
C THR A 233 6.10 -11.79 -12.47
N TRP A 234 5.73 -12.87 -11.82
CA TRP A 234 5.02 -12.90 -10.55
C TRP A 234 5.84 -13.57 -9.47
N ALA A 235 5.91 -12.97 -8.31
CA ALA A 235 6.29 -13.66 -7.09
C ALA A 235 5.00 -14.16 -6.42
N VAL A 236 4.92 -15.47 -6.20
CA VAL A 236 3.74 -16.15 -5.64
C VAL A 236 4.11 -16.72 -4.30
N PHE A 237 3.48 -16.24 -3.24
CA PHE A 237 3.75 -16.64 -1.86
C PHE A 237 2.60 -17.49 -1.33
N GLU A 238 2.94 -18.61 -0.71
CA GLU A 238 1.97 -19.49 -0.08
C GLU A 238 1.75 -19.07 1.37
N SER A 239 0.48 -19.06 1.79
CA SER A 239 0.07 -18.84 3.17
C SER A 239 -0.81 -20.01 3.60
N ILE A 240 -0.41 -20.75 4.65
CA ILE A 240 -1.17 -21.86 5.21
C ILE A 240 -1.33 -21.64 6.71
N GLY A 241 -2.56 -21.49 7.17
CA GLY A 241 -2.86 -21.26 8.57
C GLY A 241 -4.18 -20.51 8.80
N PRO A 242 -4.50 -20.14 10.05
CA PRO A 242 -5.70 -19.39 10.39
C PRO A 242 -5.82 -18.09 9.57
N PHE A 243 -7.00 -17.85 9.01
CA PHE A 243 -7.32 -16.64 8.25
C PHE A 243 -8.05 -15.64 9.18
N PRO A 244 -7.75 -14.33 9.12
CA PRO A 244 -6.83 -13.65 8.18
C PRO A 244 -5.39 -13.50 8.69
N GLU A 245 -5.06 -13.88 9.93
CA GLU A 245 -3.82 -13.54 10.63
C GLU A 245 -2.58 -14.06 9.90
N THR A 246 -2.62 -15.34 9.45
CA THR A 246 -1.48 -15.93 8.75
C THR A 246 -1.23 -15.21 7.42
N LEU A 247 -2.29 -14.88 6.69
CA LEU A 247 -2.20 -14.14 5.44
C LEU A 247 -1.60 -12.75 5.65
N GLN A 248 -2.07 -12.00 6.65
CA GLN A 248 -1.56 -10.66 6.99
C GLN A 248 -0.09 -10.71 7.42
N ASN A 249 0.30 -11.76 8.17
CA ASN A 249 1.70 -11.98 8.53
C ASN A 249 2.59 -12.21 7.30
N VAL A 250 2.15 -13.07 6.36
CA VAL A 250 2.88 -13.32 5.11
C VAL A 250 3.02 -12.03 4.30
N TRP A 251 1.95 -11.23 4.16
CA TRP A 251 2.01 -9.91 3.52
C TRP A 251 3.08 -9.01 4.17
N GLY A 252 3.10 -8.93 5.51
CA GLY A 252 4.09 -8.16 6.26
C GLY A 252 5.51 -8.59 5.95
N ARG A 253 5.75 -9.88 5.95
CA ARG A 253 7.06 -10.48 5.69
C ARG A 253 7.54 -10.32 4.25
N ILE A 254 6.63 -10.32 3.27
CA ILE A 254 6.98 -10.04 1.87
C ILE A 254 7.67 -8.67 1.76
N TYR A 255 7.11 -7.64 2.38
CA TYR A 255 7.66 -6.29 2.29
C TYR A 255 8.82 -6.03 3.26
N SER A 256 8.82 -6.63 4.46
CA SER A 256 9.88 -6.43 5.45
C SER A 256 11.07 -7.37 5.33
N GLU A 257 10.90 -8.56 4.75
CA GLU A 257 11.94 -9.59 4.70
C GLU A 257 12.31 -9.98 3.26
N TRP A 258 11.30 -10.32 2.42
CA TRP A 258 11.57 -10.88 1.10
C TRP A 258 12.06 -9.82 0.09
N PHE A 259 11.35 -8.72 -0.10
CA PHE A 259 11.79 -7.68 -1.04
C PHE A 259 13.16 -7.10 -0.70
N PRO A 260 13.50 -6.79 0.57
CA PRO A 260 14.83 -6.33 0.93
C PRO A 260 15.95 -7.33 0.65
N SER A 261 15.67 -8.64 0.75
CA SER A 261 16.66 -9.72 0.56
C SER A 261 16.66 -10.34 -0.85
N SER A 262 15.60 -10.07 -1.65
CA SER A 262 15.47 -10.59 -3.00
C SER A 262 16.14 -9.68 -4.04
N GLY A 263 16.44 -10.22 -5.20
CA GLY A 263 16.86 -9.43 -6.37
C GLY A 263 15.67 -8.83 -7.14
N TYR A 264 14.50 -8.70 -6.53
CA TYR A 264 13.26 -8.23 -7.14
C TYR A 264 12.72 -6.97 -6.47
N GLU A 265 11.96 -6.20 -7.22
CA GLU A 265 11.11 -5.13 -6.73
C GLU A 265 9.69 -5.29 -7.29
N ALA A 266 8.71 -4.69 -6.63
CA ALA A 266 7.33 -4.71 -7.09
C ALA A 266 7.22 -3.97 -8.44
N ALA A 267 6.55 -4.60 -9.40
CA ALA A 267 6.18 -3.97 -10.67
C ALA A 267 4.74 -3.45 -10.62
N GLU A 268 4.40 -2.55 -11.53
CA GLU A 268 3.02 -2.10 -11.70
C GLU A 268 2.12 -3.26 -12.14
N GLY A 269 0.91 -3.29 -11.58
CA GLY A 269 -0.08 -4.31 -11.88
C GLY A 269 -0.93 -4.66 -10.66
N PRO A 270 -1.89 -5.57 -10.81
CA PRO A 270 -2.74 -6.00 -9.71
C PRO A 270 -1.98 -6.92 -8.74
N GLU A 271 -2.24 -6.74 -7.46
CA GLU A 271 -1.91 -7.72 -6.44
C GLU A 271 -3.09 -8.69 -6.32
N ILE A 272 -2.84 -9.99 -6.53
CA ILE A 272 -3.90 -11.00 -6.58
C ILE A 272 -3.84 -11.88 -5.33
N LEU A 273 -4.99 -12.15 -4.75
CA LEU A 273 -5.20 -13.13 -3.69
C LEU A 273 -6.05 -14.28 -4.24
N TRP A 274 -5.50 -15.47 -4.17
CA TRP A 274 -6.21 -16.71 -4.43
C TRP A 274 -6.41 -17.50 -3.14
N ASN A 275 -7.58 -18.11 -2.98
CA ASN A 275 -7.92 -18.95 -1.85
C ASN A 275 -8.41 -20.32 -2.35
N GLU A 276 -7.99 -21.38 -1.67
CA GLU A 276 -8.32 -22.76 -2.06
C GLU A 276 -9.82 -23.05 -1.98
N ASN A 277 -10.47 -22.53 -0.95
CA ASN A 277 -11.90 -22.71 -0.71
C ASN A 277 -12.49 -21.50 0.04
N PRO A 278 -13.82 -21.37 0.16
CA PRO A 278 -14.45 -20.26 0.88
C PRO A 278 -14.50 -20.44 2.40
N ASP A 279 -14.18 -21.62 2.95
CA ASP A 279 -14.27 -21.88 4.40
C ASP A 279 -13.03 -21.34 5.12
N THR A 280 -13.15 -20.12 5.61
CA THR A 280 -12.10 -19.41 6.34
C THR A 280 -11.88 -19.93 7.77
N ASN A 281 -12.73 -20.83 8.28
CA ASN A 281 -12.57 -21.40 9.63
C ASN A 281 -11.53 -22.53 9.68
N ASN A 282 -11.05 -22.99 8.53
CA ASN A 282 -10.05 -24.05 8.47
C ASN A 282 -8.71 -23.57 9.05
N GLN A 283 -8.19 -24.26 10.07
CA GLN A 283 -6.89 -23.97 10.68
C GLN A 283 -5.70 -24.16 9.72
N LYS A 284 -5.88 -24.86 8.62
CA LYS A 284 -4.92 -25.03 7.52
C LYS A 284 -5.41 -24.37 6.25
N TYR A 285 -6.07 -23.21 6.39
CA TYR A 285 -6.57 -22.44 5.23
C TYR A 285 -5.42 -22.05 4.30
N LYS A 286 -5.52 -22.45 3.04
CA LYS A 286 -4.49 -22.19 2.04
C LYS A 286 -4.87 -21.00 1.17
N SER A 287 -3.95 -20.05 1.08
CA SER A 287 -4.02 -18.89 0.20
C SER A 287 -2.74 -18.71 -0.58
N GLU A 288 -2.80 -18.04 -1.71
CA GLU A 288 -1.63 -17.58 -2.45
C GLU A 288 -1.72 -16.07 -2.70
N ILE A 289 -0.63 -15.37 -2.42
CA ILE A 289 -0.45 -13.95 -2.71
C ILE A 289 0.41 -13.85 -3.97
N TRP A 290 -0.13 -13.22 -5.02
CA TRP A 290 0.54 -13.02 -6.30
C TRP A 290 0.88 -11.54 -6.45
N ILE A 291 2.16 -11.20 -6.53
CA ILE A 291 2.65 -9.83 -6.70
C ILE A 291 3.44 -9.74 -7.99
N PRO A 292 3.10 -8.82 -8.91
CA PRO A 292 3.92 -8.58 -10.09
C PRO A 292 5.27 -8.01 -9.67
N VAL A 293 6.35 -8.58 -10.23
CA VAL A 293 7.71 -8.21 -9.86
C VAL A 293 8.58 -8.05 -11.11
N LYS A 294 9.61 -7.21 -10.97
CA LYS A 294 10.72 -7.11 -11.93
C LYS A 294 12.05 -7.25 -11.21
N LYS A 295 13.09 -7.64 -11.92
CA LYS A 295 14.44 -7.66 -11.35
C LYS A 295 14.87 -6.23 -11.06
N LYS A 296 15.55 -6.06 -9.93
CA LYS A 296 16.25 -4.79 -9.62
C LYS A 296 17.31 -4.53 -10.68
N ASP A 297 17.38 -3.31 -11.17
CA ASP A 297 18.49 -2.86 -11.97
C ASP A 297 19.77 -2.91 -11.11
N LYS A 298 20.86 -3.41 -11.67
CA LYS A 298 22.14 -3.56 -10.96
C LYS A 298 22.86 -2.23 -10.86
#